data_5c7601c51f35e1a638f2061ce6341485
#
_entry.id   5c7601c51f35e1a638f2061ce6341485
#
_cell.length_a   1.000
_cell.length_b   1.000
_cell.length_c   1.000
_cell.angle_alpha   90.00
_cell.angle_beta   90.00
_cell.angle_gamma   90.00
#
_symmetry.space_group_name_H-M   'P 1'
#
loop_
_entity.id
_entity.type
_entity.pdbx_description
1 polymer ?
#
loop_
_entity_poly.entity_id
_entity_poly.type
_entity_poly.pdbx_seq_one_letter_code
_entity_poly.pdbx_strand_id
1 'polypeptide(L)'
;MNWIDKILKKSTAIAAFNKEEDELIQKLIDKAIELHIKTNVDLGIIVAAFYDLAISSVYYTNITNTGWLYCDLKKPKLILPFVNCCPEHALKGEFVFHKSSKPTSAKIGQATTRILLLFYRELFKRFGKNIEVLKATEPADAIFYNPRERKVFLGEIKSSPLLTMALAMECEPLTTYDNEGNIVFLNHQSINNPYVIHRNIDIMLPIKENGTWNVKYYGIGEKKSSDDELFAYIGINALLDNEIFIQDYLNYWFVSFNAYCNKDESENIFWLTNACGKPSKLPSSWTGGVTCISDEKTSVGMDRTDDIKKGIYQVLKLGAEGKLEESNWDCKVGILSNIHPARHFNVYLKPIKDLIWTISSDKDVNFAKDLDPELPMYNLFDGIITFTDNYIRDKWLSDNLRMITK
;
A
#
# COMPACT_ATOMS: atom_id res chain seq x y z
N MET A 1 -6.61 -16.47 32.63
CA MET A 1 -6.83 -16.00 31.24
C MET A 1 -5.46 -15.95 30.63
N ASN A 2 -5.21 -16.76 29.61
CA ASN A 2 -3.92 -16.82 28.94
C ASN A 2 -3.62 -15.54 28.13
N TRP A 3 -2.41 -15.40 27.61
CA TRP A 3 -1.98 -14.20 26.90
C TRP A 3 -2.80 -13.93 25.61
N ILE A 4 -3.09 -14.97 24.82
CA ILE A 4 -3.91 -14.86 23.61
C ILE A 4 -5.33 -14.41 23.94
N ASP A 5 -5.96 -14.97 24.97
CA ASP A 5 -7.30 -14.53 25.40
C ASP A 5 -7.33 -13.05 25.83
N LYS A 6 -6.24 -12.56 26.46
CA LYS A 6 -6.11 -11.15 26.82
C LYS A 6 -6.02 -10.25 25.58
N ILE A 7 -5.29 -10.68 24.54
CA ILE A 7 -5.21 -9.96 23.27
C ILE A 7 -6.56 -9.95 22.58
N LEU A 8 -7.21 -11.11 22.42
CA LEU A 8 -8.51 -11.23 21.78
C LEU A 8 -9.57 -10.35 22.46
N LYS A 9 -9.57 -10.31 23.80
CA LYS A 9 -10.50 -9.47 24.56
C LYS A 9 -10.32 -7.96 24.32
N LYS A 10 -9.09 -7.52 24.02
CA LYS A 10 -8.77 -6.11 23.73
C LYS A 10 -8.93 -5.74 22.25
N SER A 11 -9.04 -6.73 21.39
CA SER A 11 -9.16 -6.53 19.94
C SER A 11 -10.61 -6.25 19.54
N THR A 12 -10.77 -5.59 18.41
CA THR A 12 -12.08 -5.23 17.86
C THR A 12 -12.20 -5.72 16.42
N ALA A 13 -13.40 -6.08 16.00
CA ALA A 13 -13.66 -6.37 14.60
C ALA A 13 -13.25 -5.17 13.75
N ILE A 14 -12.59 -5.46 12.61
CA ILE A 14 -12.22 -4.40 11.70
C ILE A 14 -13.46 -3.78 11.06
N ALA A 15 -13.54 -2.45 11.09
CA ALA A 15 -14.62 -1.69 10.49
C ALA A 15 -14.08 -0.62 9.54
N ALA A 16 -14.82 -0.32 8.49
CA ALA A 16 -14.57 0.83 7.64
C ALA A 16 -14.82 2.14 8.40
N PHE A 17 -14.26 3.22 7.93
CA PHE A 17 -14.41 4.53 8.53
C PHE A 17 -15.85 5.07 8.37
N ASN A 18 -16.45 4.78 7.22
CA ASN A 18 -17.84 5.11 6.90
C ASN A 18 -18.43 4.05 5.94
N LYS A 19 -19.70 4.23 5.59
CA LYS A 19 -20.43 3.32 4.70
C LYS A 19 -19.86 3.32 3.29
N GLU A 20 -19.47 4.48 2.78
CA GLU A 20 -18.95 4.66 1.43
C GLU A 20 -17.59 3.98 1.25
N GLU A 21 -16.71 4.03 2.27
CA GLU A 21 -15.47 3.24 2.28
C GLU A 21 -15.76 1.74 2.25
N ASP A 22 -16.73 1.27 3.05
CA ASP A 22 -17.10 -0.15 3.10
C ASP A 22 -17.66 -0.64 1.76
N GLU A 23 -18.56 0.12 1.15
CA GLU A 23 -19.14 -0.17 -0.17
C GLU A 23 -18.07 -0.18 -1.27
N LEU A 24 -17.13 0.77 -1.23
CA LEU A 24 -16.01 0.80 -2.17
C LEU A 24 -15.13 -0.45 -2.04
N ILE A 25 -14.75 -0.85 -0.81
CA ILE A 25 -13.94 -2.05 -0.58
C ILE A 25 -14.65 -3.31 -1.08
N GLN A 26 -15.95 -3.45 -0.79
CA GLN A 26 -16.74 -4.58 -1.27
C GLN A 26 -16.75 -4.64 -2.80
N LYS A 27 -17.01 -3.51 -3.47
CA LYS A 27 -17.04 -3.43 -4.95
C LYS A 27 -15.68 -3.71 -5.58
N LEU A 28 -14.57 -3.24 -4.96
CA LEU A 28 -13.22 -3.53 -5.42
C LEU A 28 -12.93 -5.03 -5.37
N ILE A 29 -13.30 -5.73 -4.30
CA ILE A 29 -13.10 -7.17 -4.18
C ILE A 29 -14.00 -7.93 -5.17
N ASP A 30 -15.27 -7.56 -5.30
CA ASP A 30 -16.18 -8.18 -6.27
C ASP A 30 -15.65 -8.02 -7.70
N LYS A 31 -15.17 -6.81 -8.04
CA LYS A 31 -14.58 -6.54 -9.35
C LYS A 31 -13.26 -7.28 -9.57
N ALA A 32 -12.44 -7.46 -8.54
CA ALA A 32 -11.22 -8.25 -8.63
C ALA A 32 -11.53 -9.73 -8.95
N ILE A 33 -12.53 -10.30 -8.29
CA ILE A 33 -12.98 -11.69 -8.54
C ILE A 33 -13.55 -11.83 -9.95
N GLU A 34 -14.41 -10.89 -10.39
CA GLU A 34 -14.95 -10.86 -11.76
C GLU A 34 -13.82 -10.86 -12.80
N LEU A 35 -12.86 -9.95 -12.64
CA LEU A 35 -11.75 -9.81 -13.56
C LEU A 35 -10.82 -11.02 -13.57
N HIS A 36 -10.55 -11.60 -12.40
CA HIS A 36 -9.79 -12.85 -12.29
C HIS A 36 -10.44 -13.98 -13.12
N ILE A 37 -11.75 -14.16 -12.99
CA ILE A 37 -12.51 -15.17 -13.74
C ILE A 37 -12.50 -14.87 -15.26
N LYS A 38 -12.67 -13.59 -15.64
CA LYS A 38 -12.75 -13.16 -17.04
C LYS A 38 -11.40 -13.22 -17.77
N THR A 39 -10.30 -12.90 -17.09
CA THR A 39 -8.98 -12.70 -17.72
C THR A 39 -7.96 -13.75 -17.38
N ASN A 40 -8.23 -14.60 -16.39
CA ASN A 40 -7.28 -15.56 -15.80
C ASN A 40 -5.99 -14.91 -15.24
N VAL A 41 -6.01 -13.61 -15.01
CA VAL A 41 -4.94 -12.92 -14.26
C VAL A 41 -5.04 -13.32 -12.80
N ASP A 42 -3.91 -13.45 -12.11
CA ASP A 42 -3.86 -13.83 -10.71
C ASP A 42 -4.71 -12.87 -9.84
N LEU A 43 -5.60 -13.44 -9.01
CA LEU A 43 -6.49 -12.66 -8.15
C LEU A 43 -5.71 -11.77 -7.20
N GLY A 44 -4.64 -12.30 -6.60
CA GLY A 44 -3.83 -11.53 -5.65
C GLY A 44 -3.20 -10.29 -6.29
N ILE A 45 -2.75 -10.39 -7.54
CA ILE A 45 -2.19 -9.25 -8.29
C ILE A 45 -3.26 -8.18 -8.54
N ILE A 46 -4.47 -8.58 -8.94
CA ILE A 46 -5.59 -7.64 -9.13
C ILE A 46 -5.99 -6.98 -7.80
N VAL A 47 -6.04 -7.77 -6.73
CA VAL A 47 -6.33 -7.29 -5.37
C VAL A 47 -5.27 -6.28 -4.91
N ALA A 48 -3.98 -6.53 -5.19
CA ALA A 48 -2.90 -5.58 -4.88
C ALA A 48 -3.06 -4.25 -5.62
N ALA A 49 -3.45 -4.30 -6.90
CA ALA A 49 -3.74 -3.09 -7.68
C ALA A 49 -4.92 -2.31 -7.07
N PHE A 50 -6.02 -2.99 -6.76
CA PHE A 50 -7.20 -2.35 -6.18
C PHE A 50 -6.99 -1.88 -4.74
N TYR A 51 -6.08 -2.51 -3.99
CA TYR A 51 -5.62 -1.99 -2.70
C TYR A 51 -5.00 -0.60 -2.86
N ASP A 52 -4.15 -0.38 -3.86
CA ASP A 52 -3.55 0.93 -4.13
C ASP A 52 -4.60 1.99 -4.50
N LEU A 53 -5.65 1.60 -5.24
CA LEU A 53 -6.77 2.48 -5.55
C LEU A 53 -7.58 2.85 -4.30
N ALA A 54 -7.82 1.89 -3.40
CA ALA A 54 -8.48 2.15 -2.14
C ALA A 54 -7.66 3.08 -1.24
N ILE A 55 -6.33 2.91 -1.16
CA ILE A 55 -5.47 3.83 -0.41
C ILE A 55 -5.46 5.22 -1.04
N SER A 56 -5.46 5.31 -2.37
CA SER A 56 -5.57 6.59 -3.08
C SER A 56 -6.86 7.31 -2.70
N SER A 57 -8.00 6.62 -2.61
CA SER A 57 -9.26 7.23 -2.18
C SER A 57 -9.17 7.82 -0.78
N VAL A 58 -8.53 7.10 0.17
CA VAL A 58 -8.31 7.61 1.53
C VAL A 58 -7.43 8.87 1.53
N TYR A 59 -6.42 8.95 0.65
CA TYR A 59 -5.59 10.17 0.55
C TYR A 59 -6.40 11.33 -0.03
N TYR A 60 -7.24 11.07 -1.01
CA TYR A 60 -8.07 12.11 -1.65
C TYR A 60 -9.12 12.71 -0.72
N THR A 61 -9.66 11.95 0.24
CA THR A 61 -10.60 12.51 1.22
C THR A 61 -9.97 13.65 2.04
N ASN A 62 -8.65 13.60 2.22
CA ASN A 62 -7.90 14.55 3.06
C ASN A 62 -7.22 15.68 2.28
N ILE A 63 -7.57 15.90 1.00
CA ILE A 63 -6.98 17.00 0.23
C ILE A 63 -7.39 18.35 0.79
N THR A 64 -6.44 19.27 0.76
CA THR A 64 -6.60 20.66 1.22
C THR A 64 -6.16 21.62 0.13
N ASN A 65 -6.20 22.92 0.43
CA ASN A 65 -5.69 23.96 -0.46
C ASN A 65 -4.16 24.07 -0.50
N THR A 66 -3.43 23.06 0.01
CA THR A 66 -1.96 23.06 0.04
C THR A 66 -1.36 21.95 -0.79
N GLY A 67 -0.16 22.17 -1.29
CA GLY A 67 0.60 21.16 -2.06
C GLY A 67 0.27 21.09 -3.54
N TRP A 68 -0.56 21.99 -4.05
CA TRP A 68 -0.89 22.09 -5.45
C TRP A 68 0.22 22.77 -6.25
N LEU A 69 0.38 22.34 -7.49
CA LEU A 69 1.35 22.83 -8.46
C LEU A 69 0.59 23.32 -9.69
N TYR A 70 0.98 24.47 -10.19
CA TYR A 70 0.56 24.87 -11.52
C TYR A 70 1.41 24.18 -12.59
N CYS A 71 0.78 23.66 -13.61
CA CYS A 71 1.44 23.04 -14.76
C CYS A 71 0.69 23.46 -16.03
N ASP A 72 1.41 24.05 -16.96
CA ASP A 72 0.88 24.49 -18.25
C ASP A 72 1.17 23.51 -19.39
N LEU A 73 1.86 22.39 -19.10
CA LEU A 73 2.16 21.37 -20.08
C LEU A 73 0.87 20.78 -20.68
N LYS A 74 0.66 20.92 -21.97
CA LYS A 74 -0.55 20.64 -22.75
C LYS A 74 -1.71 21.62 -22.50
N LYS A 75 -2.20 21.72 -21.27
CA LYS A 75 -3.28 22.63 -20.83
C LYS A 75 -3.01 23.13 -19.43
N PRO A 76 -3.36 24.41 -19.12
CA PRO A 76 -3.26 24.94 -17.78
C PRO A 76 -4.06 24.11 -16.78
N LYS A 77 -3.39 23.69 -15.70
CA LYS A 77 -4.02 22.89 -14.63
C LYS A 77 -3.29 23.05 -13.31
N LEU A 78 -4.00 22.76 -12.24
CA LEU A 78 -3.42 22.55 -10.92
C LEU A 78 -3.28 21.04 -10.68
N ILE A 79 -2.11 20.61 -10.26
CA ILE A 79 -1.79 19.19 -9.98
C ILE A 79 -1.50 19.02 -8.49
N LEU A 80 -2.04 17.99 -7.89
CA LEU A 80 -1.67 17.54 -6.53
C LEU A 80 -0.90 16.21 -6.64
N PRO A 81 0.43 16.23 -6.62
CA PRO A 81 1.23 15.02 -6.74
C PRO A 81 1.40 14.33 -5.39
N PHE A 82 1.27 13.01 -5.37
CA PHE A 82 1.56 12.15 -4.22
C PHE A 82 2.93 11.48 -4.29
N VAL A 83 3.63 11.65 -5.39
CA VAL A 83 5.03 11.30 -5.61
C VAL A 83 5.87 12.56 -5.78
N ASN A 84 7.20 12.42 -5.90
CA ASN A 84 8.08 13.59 -5.97
C ASN A 84 8.22 14.20 -7.38
N CYS A 85 7.45 13.74 -8.36
CA CYS A 85 7.52 14.18 -9.75
C CYS A 85 6.12 14.52 -10.29
N CYS A 86 6.05 15.50 -11.18
CA CYS A 86 4.87 15.72 -12.00
C CYS A 86 4.72 14.59 -13.03
N PRO A 87 3.56 13.89 -13.11
CA PRO A 87 3.39 12.77 -14.03
C PRO A 87 3.61 13.15 -15.50
N GLU A 88 3.10 14.27 -15.97
CA GLU A 88 3.25 14.66 -17.38
C GLU A 88 4.70 14.94 -17.77
N HIS A 89 5.47 15.59 -16.88
CA HIS A 89 6.89 15.85 -17.11
C HIS A 89 7.70 14.56 -17.03
N ALA A 90 7.47 13.73 -15.99
CA ALA A 90 8.19 12.48 -15.81
C ALA A 90 8.03 11.54 -17.01
N LEU A 91 6.83 11.43 -17.58
CA LEU A 91 6.58 10.59 -18.76
C LEU A 91 7.27 11.08 -20.02
N LYS A 92 7.66 12.36 -20.09
CA LYS A 92 8.49 12.93 -21.17
C LYS A 92 9.99 12.84 -20.90
N GLY A 93 10.38 12.30 -19.73
CA GLY A 93 11.78 12.30 -19.31
C GLY A 93 12.25 13.63 -18.72
N GLU A 94 11.34 14.54 -18.42
CA GLU A 94 11.61 15.84 -17.77
C GLU A 94 11.27 15.72 -16.28
N PHE A 95 12.25 15.34 -15.46
CA PHE A 95 12.03 15.07 -14.06
C PHE A 95 12.08 16.36 -13.22
N VAL A 96 10.93 17.03 -13.08
CA VAL A 96 10.79 18.20 -12.21
C VAL A 96 10.42 17.73 -10.82
N PHE A 97 11.32 17.95 -9.85
CA PHE A 97 11.14 17.53 -8.47
C PHE A 97 10.14 18.41 -7.73
N HIS A 98 9.28 17.76 -6.94
CA HIS A 98 8.36 18.41 -6.01
C HIS A 98 8.31 17.69 -4.69
N LYS A 99 7.94 18.43 -3.63
CA LYS A 99 7.61 17.82 -2.36
C LYS A 99 6.30 17.03 -2.51
N SER A 100 6.32 15.75 -2.16
CA SER A 100 5.14 14.89 -2.17
C SER A 100 4.05 15.41 -1.22
N SER A 101 2.79 15.38 -1.66
CA SER A 101 1.60 15.74 -0.87
C SER A 101 1.02 14.59 -0.04
N LYS A 102 1.73 13.47 0.08
CA LYS A 102 1.30 12.34 0.91
C LYS A 102 1.07 12.74 2.36
N PRO A 103 0.14 12.07 3.05
CA PRO A 103 -0.02 12.19 4.50
C PRO A 103 1.27 11.87 5.27
N THR A 104 1.29 12.17 6.56
CA THR A 104 2.40 11.78 7.44
C THR A 104 2.50 10.25 7.57
N SER A 105 3.68 9.73 7.91
CA SER A 105 3.92 8.28 8.05
C SER A 105 2.93 7.60 9.00
N ALA A 106 2.57 8.26 10.12
CA ALA A 106 1.58 7.72 11.05
C ALA A 106 0.20 7.58 10.42
N LYS A 107 -0.28 8.60 9.69
CA LYS A 107 -1.57 8.56 8.98
C LYS A 107 -1.55 7.52 7.85
N ILE A 108 -0.43 7.40 7.14
CA ILE A 108 -0.23 6.35 6.13
C ILE A 108 -0.37 4.98 6.78
N GLY A 109 0.36 4.70 7.86
CA GLY A 109 0.33 3.42 8.55
C GLY A 109 -1.08 3.05 9.04
N GLN A 110 -1.81 3.99 9.63
CA GLN A 110 -3.19 3.76 10.06
C GLN A 110 -4.13 3.43 8.90
N ALA A 111 -4.05 4.18 7.80
CA ALA A 111 -4.88 3.95 6.62
C ALA A 111 -4.57 2.60 5.96
N THR A 112 -3.29 2.32 5.73
CA THR A 112 -2.86 1.10 5.05
C THR A 112 -3.15 -0.15 5.85
N THR A 113 -2.96 -0.12 7.18
CA THR A 113 -3.35 -1.22 8.08
C THR A 113 -4.86 -1.47 8.00
N ARG A 114 -5.69 -0.43 8.13
CA ARG A 114 -7.15 -0.57 8.09
C ARG A 114 -7.62 -1.15 6.76
N ILE A 115 -7.20 -0.58 5.64
CA ILE A 115 -7.60 -1.04 4.31
C ILE A 115 -7.13 -2.47 4.04
N LEU A 116 -5.91 -2.84 4.44
CA LEU A 116 -5.40 -4.20 4.31
C LEU A 116 -6.30 -5.21 5.03
N LEU A 117 -6.67 -4.92 6.27
CA LEU A 117 -7.53 -5.79 7.07
C LEU A 117 -8.97 -5.86 6.51
N LEU A 118 -9.50 -4.75 5.97
CA LEU A 118 -10.79 -4.74 5.28
C LEU A 118 -10.78 -5.62 4.03
N PHE A 119 -9.69 -5.59 3.26
CA PHE A 119 -9.53 -6.47 2.10
C PHE A 119 -9.51 -7.94 2.51
N TYR A 120 -8.76 -8.33 3.57
CA TYR A 120 -8.77 -9.71 4.07
C TYR A 120 -10.15 -10.10 4.60
N ARG A 121 -10.85 -9.21 5.32
CA ARG A 121 -12.22 -9.46 5.79
C ARG A 121 -13.16 -9.81 4.64
N GLU A 122 -13.15 -9.00 3.57
CA GLU A 122 -14.02 -9.24 2.42
C GLU A 122 -13.61 -10.49 1.63
N LEU A 123 -12.31 -10.74 1.44
CA LEU A 123 -11.82 -11.95 0.81
C LEU A 123 -12.29 -13.20 1.58
N PHE A 124 -12.06 -13.27 2.88
CA PHE A 124 -12.53 -14.41 3.69
C PHE A 124 -14.03 -14.60 3.58
N LYS A 125 -14.79 -13.52 3.62
CA LYS A 125 -16.26 -13.56 3.47
C LYS A 125 -16.68 -14.08 2.08
N ARG A 126 -16.10 -13.57 0.99
CA ARG A 126 -16.44 -13.99 -0.39
C ARG A 126 -16.08 -15.44 -0.68
N PHE A 127 -15.02 -15.94 -0.07
CA PHE A 127 -14.58 -17.33 -0.23
C PHE A 127 -15.09 -18.29 0.87
N GLY A 128 -16.06 -17.85 1.67
CA GLY A 128 -16.72 -18.68 2.69
C GLY A 128 -15.80 -19.20 3.79
N LYS A 129 -14.72 -18.45 4.09
CA LYS A 129 -13.77 -18.83 5.15
C LYS A 129 -14.31 -18.42 6.51
N ASN A 130 -14.28 -19.34 7.46
CA ASN A 130 -14.70 -19.10 8.84
C ASN A 130 -13.58 -18.45 9.66
N ILE A 131 -13.14 -17.26 9.22
CA ILE A 131 -12.06 -16.50 9.84
C ILE A 131 -12.58 -15.10 10.14
N GLU A 132 -12.44 -14.69 11.37
CA GLU A 132 -12.69 -13.32 11.80
C GLU A 132 -11.39 -12.51 11.72
N VAL A 133 -11.50 -11.27 11.21
CA VAL A 133 -10.40 -10.33 11.09
C VAL A 133 -10.58 -9.24 12.13
N LEU A 134 -9.61 -9.13 13.02
CA LEU A 134 -9.63 -8.14 14.09
C LEU A 134 -8.46 -7.17 13.91
N LYS A 135 -8.73 -5.91 14.22
CA LYS A 135 -7.71 -4.93 14.52
C LYS A 135 -7.27 -5.17 15.97
N ALA A 136 -6.00 -5.42 16.14
CA ALA A 136 -5.40 -5.54 17.46
C ALA A 136 -4.83 -4.19 17.93
N THR A 137 -4.65 -4.09 19.23
CA THR A 137 -3.74 -3.13 19.86
C THR A 137 -2.54 -3.93 20.32
N GLU A 138 -1.36 -3.30 20.46
CA GLU A 138 -0.15 -4.02 20.87
C GLU A 138 -0.43 -5.30 21.68
N PRO A 139 0.28 -6.39 21.39
CA PRO A 139 1.55 -6.47 20.66
C PRO A 139 1.45 -6.79 19.16
N ALA A 140 0.28 -7.09 18.60
CA ALA A 140 0.07 -7.41 17.20
C ALA A 140 -0.71 -6.31 16.48
N ASP A 141 -0.51 -6.12 15.17
CA ASP A 141 -1.30 -5.20 14.35
C ASP A 141 -2.59 -5.85 13.83
N ALA A 142 -2.54 -7.16 13.57
CA ALA A 142 -3.62 -7.94 12.98
C ALA A 142 -3.84 -9.27 13.69
N ILE A 143 -5.10 -9.70 13.74
CA ILE A 143 -5.47 -11.03 14.19
C ILE A 143 -6.42 -11.65 13.15
N PHE A 144 -6.07 -12.84 12.65
CA PHE A 144 -7.00 -13.72 11.96
C PHE A 144 -7.29 -14.89 12.91
N TYR A 145 -8.56 -15.12 13.24
CA TYR A 145 -8.83 -16.21 14.16
C TYR A 145 -10.08 -17.00 13.78
N ASN A 146 -10.02 -18.29 14.09
CA ASN A 146 -11.15 -19.20 14.00
C ASN A 146 -11.48 -19.71 15.42
N PRO A 147 -12.54 -19.20 16.04
CA PRO A 147 -12.90 -19.58 17.40
C PRO A 147 -13.33 -21.06 17.52
N ARG A 148 -13.88 -21.63 16.44
CA ARG A 148 -14.33 -23.05 16.44
C ARG A 148 -13.16 -24.02 16.46
N GLU A 149 -12.11 -23.72 15.70
CA GLU A 149 -10.89 -24.53 15.62
C GLU A 149 -9.84 -24.15 16.66
N ARG A 150 -10.07 -23.08 17.41
CA ARG A 150 -9.10 -22.47 18.34
C ARG A 150 -7.75 -22.17 17.67
N LYS A 151 -7.79 -21.63 16.47
CA LYS A 151 -6.61 -21.22 15.71
C LYS A 151 -6.56 -19.71 15.61
N VAL A 152 -5.37 -19.16 15.78
CA VAL A 152 -5.13 -17.73 15.72
C VAL A 152 -3.81 -17.45 15.00
N PHE A 153 -3.86 -16.45 14.12
CA PHE A 153 -2.67 -15.86 13.52
C PHE A 153 -2.51 -14.44 14.06
N LEU A 154 -1.36 -14.15 14.60
CA LEU A 154 -0.96 -12.82 15.07
C LEU A 154 0.02 -12.23 14.06
N GLY A 155 -0.36 -11.14 13.44
CA GLY A 155 0.38 -10.52 12.35
C GLY A 155 0.93 -9.14 12.68
N GLU A 156 2.16 -8.91 12.27
CA GLU A 156 2.72 -7.57 12.13
C GLU A 156 2.43 -7.04 10.74
N ILE A 157 1.92 -5.82 10.61
CA ILE A 157 1.60 -5.21 9.32
C ILE A 157 2.65 -4.18 8.92
N LYS A 158 3.18 -4.36 7.72
CA LYS A 158 4.00 -3.37 7.04
C LYS A 158 3.50 -3.25 5.61
N SER A 159 2.67 -2.24 5.34
CA SER A 159 2.06 -2.04 4.03
C SER A 159 2.08 -0.58 3.59
N SER A 160 2.27 -0.37 2.30
CA SER A 160 2.21 0.93 1.64
C SER A 160 1.93 0.74 0.16
N PRO A 161 1.13 1.59 -0.49
CA PRO A 161 0.77 1.39 -1.90
C PRO A 161 1.99 1.51 -2.81
N LEU A 162 2.01 0.76 -3.91
CA LEU A 162 2.97 0.95 -5.00
C LEU A 162 2.68 2.24 -5.74
N LEU A 163 1.42 2.49 -6.03
CA LEU A 163 0.96 3.67 -6.74
C LEU A 163 0.04 4.54 -5.88
N THR A 164 0.15 5.84 -6.10
CA THR A 164 -0.84 6.83 -5.68
C THR A 164 -0.94 7.86 -6.78
N MET A 165 -2.04 7.85 -7.55
CA MET A 165 -2.21 8.72 -8.69
C MET A 165 -2.33 10.17 -8.26
N ALA A 166 -1.71 11.07 -9.04
CA ALA A 166 -1.87 12.50 -8.85
C ALA A 166 -3.30 12.94 -9.18
N LEU A 167 -3.75 14.02 -8.56
CA LEU A 167 -5.00 14.68 -8.90
C LEU A 167 -4.72 15.91 -9.77
N ALA A 168 -5.70 16.29 -10.58
CA ALA A 168 -5.68 17.51 -11.37
C ALA A 168 -7.00 18.26 -11.29
N MET A 169 -6.92 19.58 -11.50
CA MET A 169 -8.06 20.48 -11.72
C MET A 169 -7.73 21.38 -12.88
N GLU A 170 -8.61 21.53 -13.86
CA GLU A 170 -8.43 22.53 -14.91
C GLU A 170 -8.48 23.96 -14.31
N CYS A 171 -7.67 24.84 -14.84
CA CYS A 171 -7.68 26.25 -14.47
C CYS A 171 -7.38 27.14 -15.66
N GLU A 172 -7.69 28.43 -15.55
CA GLU A 172 -7.22 29.42 -16.50
C GLU A 172 -5.70 29.58 -16.43
N PRO A 173 -5.06 30.03 -17.52
CA PRO A 173 -3.64 30.36 -17.50
C PRO A 173 -3.31 31.35 -16.37
N LEU A 174 -2.37 30.98 -15.53
CA LEU A 174 -1.92 31.85 -14.45
C LEU A 174 -0.83 32.77 -14.94
N THR A 175 -0.88 34.03 -14.53
CA THR A 175 0.10 35.05 -14.89
C THR A 175 0.66 35.73 -13.63
N THR A 176 1.83 36.31 -13.79
CA THR A 176 2.47 37.19 -12.82
C THR A 176 3.06 38.39 -13.55
N TYR A 177 3.70 39.32 -12.81
CA TYR A 177 4.44 40.43 -13.39
C TYR A 177 5.94 40.16 -13.22
N ASP A 178 6.70 40.47 -14.30
CA ASP A 178 8.17 40.46 -14.23
C ASP A 178 8.68 41.73 -13.49
N ASN A 179 9.99 41.87 -13.40
CA ASN A 179 10.63 43.00 -12.75
C ASN A 179 10.39 44.37 -13.49
N GLU A 180 9.97 44.30 -14.74
CA GLU A 180 9.68 45.44 -15.61
C GLU A 180 8.18 45.79 -15.62
N GLY A 181 7.35 44.97 -14.92
CA GLY A 181 5.91 45.14 -14.86
C GLY A 181 5.14 44.56 -16.03
N ASN A 182 5.78 43.74 -16.88
CA ASN A 182 5.09 43.04 -17.97
C ASN A 182 4.38 41.78 -17.44
N ILE A 183 3.26 41.43 -18.04
CA ILE A 183 2.55 40.17 -17.74
C ILE A 183 3.34 39.02 -18.34
N VAL A 184 3.71 38.06 -17.49
CA VAL A 184 4.33 36.80 -17.89
C VAL A 184 3.51 35.60 -17.44
N PHE A 185 3.40 34.58 -18.27
CA PHE A 185 2.72 33.34 -17.90
C PHE A 185 3.57 32.55 -16.92
N LEU A 186 2.89 31.99 -15.92
CA LEU A 186 3.55 31.12 -14.97
C LEU A 186 3.88 29.79 -15.64
N ASN A 187 5.04 29.26 -15.28
CA ASN A 187 5.46 27.90 -15.61
C ASN A 187 5.16 26.96 -14.44
N HIS A 188 5.67 25.76 -14.50
CA HIS A 188 5.52 24.74 -13.49
C HIS A 188 6.06 25.18 -12.12
N GLN A 189 5.16 25.50 -11.17
CA GLN A 189 5.53 25.96 -9.82
C GLN A 189 4.45 25.70 -8.76
N SER A 190 4.84 25.77 -7.49
CA SER A 190 3.91 25.66 -6.36
C SER A 190 2.97 26.84 -6.29
N ILE A 191 1.70 26.57 -6.00
CA ILE A 191 0.66 27.57 -5.83
C ILE A 191 0.19 27.56 -4.36
N ASN A 192 0.14 28.73 -3.76
CA ASN A 192 -0.35 28.89 -2.41
C ASN A 192 -1.89 29.03 -2.42
N ASN A 193 -2.53 28.17 -1.63
CA ASN A 193 -3.97 28.22 -1.34
C ASN A 193 -4.89 28.33 -2.58
N PRO A 194 -4.76 27.46 -3.61
CA PRO A 194 -5.74 27.44 -4.69
C PRO A 194 -7.11 27.06 -4.13
N TYR A 195 -8.16 27.64 -4.70
CA TYR A 195 -9.52 27.30 -4.33
C TYR A 195 -9.87 25.93 -4.92
N VAL A 196 -10.13 24.92 -4.06
CA VAL A 196 -10.35 23.53 -4.44
C VAL A 196 -11.83 23.15 -4.37
N ILE A 197 -12.60 23.82 -3.50
CA ILE A 197 -14.02 23.50 -3.27
C ILE A 197 -14.85 23.88 -4.50
N HIS A 198 -15.83 23.06 -4.83
CA HIS A 198 -16.67 23.18 -6.04
C HIS A 198 -15.89 23.18 -7.37
N ARG A 199 -14.71 22.52 -7.37
CA ARG A 199 -13.95 22.27 -8.58
C ARG A 199 -14.02 20.80 -8.95
N ASN A 200 -14.18 20.52 -10.24
CA ASN A 200 -14.04 19.15 -10.74
C ASN A 200 -12.60 18.67 -10.53
N ILE A 201 -12.48 17.51 -9.92
CA ILE A 201 -11.20 16.88 -9.61
C ILE A 201 -11.09 15.61 -10.44
N ASP A 202 -9.96 15.48 -11.13
CA ASP A 202 -9.64 14.35 -11.97
C ASP A 202 -8.46 13.55 -11.40
N ILE A 203 -8.48 12.24 -11.58
CA ILE A 203 -7.30 11.39 -11.43
C ILE A 203 -6.46 11.51 -12.71
N MET A 204 -5.17 11.77 -12.55
CA MET A 204 -4.18 11.70 -13.62
C MET A 204 -3.69 10.27 -13.77
N LEU A 205 -4.07 9.61 -14.85
CA LEU A 205 -3.72 8.22 -15.10
C LEU A 205 -2.74 8.12 -16.30
N PRO A 206 -1.49 7.68 -16.09
CA PRO A 206 -0.58 7.36 -17.18
C PRO A 206 -1.12 6.21 -18.03
N ILE A 207 -1.17 6.41 -19.33
CA ILE A 207 -1.57 5.40 -20.30
C ILE A 207 -0.54 5.30 -21.42
N LYS A 208 -0.40 4.11 -22.00
CA LYS A 208 0.54 3.88 -23.12
C LYS A 208 -0.26 3.67 -24.42
N GLU A 209 -0.20 4.65 -25.31
CA GLU A 209 -0.87 4.59 -26.62
C GLU A 209 0.18 4.63 -27.73
N ASN A 210 0.14 3.69 -28.66
CA ASN A 210 1.06 3.60 -29.79
C ASN A 210 2.55 3.65 -29.37
N GLY A 211 2.88 3.03 -28.24
CA GLY A 211 4.24 3.00 -27.71
C GLY A 211 4.65 4.24 -26.90
N THR A 212 3.82 5.30 -26.90
CA THR A 212 4.11 6.57 -26.21
C THR A 212 3.27 6.70 -24.93
N TRP A 213 3.90 7.14 -23.85
CA TRP A 213 3.21 7.45 -22.61
C TRP A 213 2.51 8.80 -22.67
N ASN A 214 1.25 8.82 -22.26
CA ASN A 214 0.42 10.00 -22.09
C ASN A 214 -0.28 10.00 -20.73
N VAL A 215 -0.92 11.10 -20.37
CA VAL A 215 -1.81 11.17 -19.21
C VAL A 215 -3.25 11.33 -19.69
N LYS A 216 -4.14 10.50 -19.16
CA LYS A 216 -5.58 10.59 -19.33
C LYS A 216 -6.20 11.00 -18.00
N TYR A 217 -7.28 11.74 -18.06
CA TYR A 217 -7.95 12.33 -16.91
C TYR A 217 -9.29 11.64 -16.68
N TYR A 218 -9.54 11.22 -15.42
CA TYR A 218 -10.78 10.57 -15.03
C TYR A 218 -11.40 11.30 -13.86
N GLY A 219 -12.58 11.90 -14.08
CA GLY A 219 -13.28 12.69 -13.08
C GLY A 219 -13.73 11.86 -11.89
N ILE A 220 -13.46 12.34 -10.68
CA ILE A 220 -13.98 11.80 -9.43
C ILE A 220 -15.00 12.72 -8.76
N GLY A 221 -15.37 13.82 -9.42
CA GLY A 221 -16.37 14.76 -8.95
C GLY A 221 -15.81 15.95 -8.20
N GLU A 222 -16.67 16.62 -7.44
CA GLU A 222 -16.37 17.86 -6.74
C GLU A 222 -16.31 17.62 -5.23
N LYS A 223 -15.32 18.26 -4.57
CA LYS A 223 -15.35 18.41 -3.12
C LYS A 223 -16.28 19.59 -2.76
N LYS A 224 -17.41 19.30 -2.11
CA LYS A 224 -18.46 20.29 -1.86
C LYS A 224 -18.18 21.23 -0.69
N SER A 225 -17.36 20.78 0.28
CA SER A 225 -16.96 21.55 1.44
C SER A 225 -15.57 21.14 1.92
N SER A 226 -14.95 21.88 2.84
CA SER A 226 -13.63 21.52 3.41
C SER A 226 -13.63 20.16 4.10
N ASP A 227 -14.75 19.77 4.66
CA ASP A 227 -14.99 18.55 5.44
C ASP A 227 -15.73 17.45 4.63
N ASP A 228 -15.91 17.64 3.33
CA ASP A 228 -16.45 16.60 2.44
C ASP A 228 -15.41 15.49 2.25
N GLU A 229 -15.51 14.47 3.09
CA GLU A 229 -14.65 13.29 3.05
C GLU A 229 -15.20 12.18 2.13
N LEU A 230 -16.44 12.29 1.66
CA LEU A 230 -17.10 11.23 0.92
C LEU A 230 -16.86 11.31 -0.60
N PHE A 231 -16.58 12.49 -1.14
CA PHE A 231 -16.50 12.70 -2.59
C PHE A 231 -15.56 11.73 -3.30
N ALA A 232 -14.42 11.41 -2.69
CA ALA A 232 -13.42 10.53 -3.28
C ALA A 232 -13.88 9.05 -3.31
N TYR A 233 -14.52 8.58 -2.24
CA TYR A 233 -15.08 7.21 -2.22
C TYR A 233 -16.19 7.06 -3.25
N ILE A 234 -17.10 8.03 -3.34
CA ILE A 234 -18.21 8.05 -4.30
C ILE A 234 -17.66 8.12 -5.73
N GLY A 235 -16.70 9.01 -5.98
CA GLY A 235 -16.12 9.19 -7.32
C GLY A 235 -15.38 7.95 -7.82
N ILE A 236 -14.56 7.34 -6.99
CA ILE A 236 -13.85 6.10 -7.35
C ILE A 236 -14.81 4.94 -7.49
N ASN A 237 -15.83 4.84 -6.63
CA ASN A 237 -16.87 3.82 -6.75
C ASN A 237 -17.59 3.92 -8.12
N ALA A 238 -17.89 5.13 -8.58
CA ALA A 238 -18.48 5.35 -9.91
C ALA A 238 -17.51 4.98 -11.05
N LEU A 239 -16.22 5.27 -10.91
CA LEU A 239 -15.20 4.88 -11.90
C LEU A 239 -15.05 3.36 -12.06
N LEU A 240 -15.38 2.56 -11.05
CA LEU A 240 -15.36 1.09 -11.16
C LEU A 240 -16.42 0.52 -12.12
N ASP A 241 -17.39 1.31 -12.53
CA ASP A 241 -18.36 0.95 -13.59
C ASP A 241 -17.86 1.32 -15.00
N ASN A 242 -16.75 2.04 -15.09
CA ASN A 242 -16.11 2.41 -16.35
C ASN A 242 -15.03 1.37 -16.72
N GLU A 243 -15.35 0.47 -17.64
CA GLU A 243 -14.43 -0.59 -18.08
C GLU A 243 -13.12 -0.03 -18.66
N ILE A 244 -13.17 1.12 -19.35
CA ILE A 244 -11.98 1.75 -19.93
C ILE A 244 -11.04 2.23 -18.80
N PHE A 245 -11.61 2.86 -17.78
CA PHE A 245 -10.81 3.27 -16.60
C PHE A 245 -10.13 2.07 -15.95
N ILE A 246 -10.88 0.99 -15.71
CA ILE A 246 -10.34 -0.21 -15.07
C ILE A 246 -9.20 -0.80 -15.92
N GLN A 247 -9.38 -0.92 -17.23
CA GLN A 247 -8.36 -1.45 -18.12
C GLN A 247 -7.10 -0.56 -18.12
N ASP A 248 -7.26 0.75 -18.26
CA ASP A 248 -6.16 1.72 -18.26
C ASP A 248 -5.42 1.69 -16.91
N TYR A 249 -6.17 1.65 -15.79
CA TYR A 249 -5.62 1.59 -14.45
C TYR A 249 -4.81 0.31 -14.20
N LEU A 250 -5.35 -0.86 -14.53
CA LEU A 250 -4.66 -2.12 -14.36
C LEU A 250 -3.43 -2.22 -15.26
N ASN A 251 -3.50 -1.76 -16.51
CA ASN A 251 -2.35 -1.70 -17.41
C ASN A 251 -1.23 -0.84 -16.82
N TYR A 252 -1.56 0.34 -16.32
CA TYR A 252 -0.60 1.22 -15.65
C TYR A 252 0.01 0.56 -14.41
N TRP A 253 -0.83 -0.06 -13.57
CA TRP A 253 -0.38 -0.73 -12.37
C TRP A 253 0.55 -1.90 -12.69
N PHE A 254 0.22 -2.75 -13.67
CA PHE A 254 1.04 -3.92 -14.04
C PHE A 254 2.40 -3.51 -14.59
N VAL A 255 2.45 -2.49 -15.43
CA VAL A 255 3.75 -1.98 -15.94
C VAL A 255 4.58 -1.41 -14.80
N SER A 256 3.98 -0.66 -13.90
CA SER A 256 4.66 -0.10 -12.72
C SER A 256 5.13 -1.17 -11.76
N PHE A 257 4.33 -2.21 -11.53
CA PHE A 257 4.69 -3.36 -10.69
C PHE A 257 5.85 -4.14 -11.29
N ASN A 258 5.84 -4.34 -12.60
CA ASN A 258 6.95 -5.00 -13.31
C ASN A 258 8.25 -4.17 -13.22
N ALA A 259 8.18 -2.86 -13.42
CA ALA A 259 9.33 -1.98 -13.26
C ALA A 259 9.87 -2.01 -11.82
N TYR A 260 8.99 -2.02 -10.82
CA TYR A 260 9.37 -2.17 -9.41
C TYR A 260 10.06 -3.50 -9.13
N CYS A 261 9.48 -4.64 -9.55
CA CYS A 261 10.03 -5.97 -9.31
C CYS A 261 11.39 -6.17 -9.95
N ASN A 262 11.58 -5.64 -11.16
CA ASN A 262 12.84 -5.71 -11.89
C ASN A 262 13.85 -4.62 -11.47
N LYS A 263 13.45 -3.70 -10.58
CA LYS A 263 14.27 -2.55 -10.15
C LYS A 263 14.73 -1.69 -11.35
N ASP A 264 13.83 -1.53 -12.31
CA ASP A 264 14.13 -0.85 -13.56
C ASP A 264 13.95 0.67 -13.42
N GLU A 265 14.98 1.32 -12.89
CA GLU A 265 15.04 2.78 -12.72
C GLU A 265 15.24 3.52 -14.06
N SER A 266 15.47 2.82 -15.17
CA SER A 266 15.57 3.42 -16.50
C SER A 266 14.21 3.72 -17.11
N GLU A 267 13.16 3.03 -16.68
CA GLU A 267 11.79 3.27 -17.12
C GLU A 267 11.21 4.51 -16.43
N ASN A 268 10.76 5.49 -17.23
CA ASN A 268 10.20 6.74 -16.69
C ASN A 268 9.05 6.50 -15.71
N ILE A 269 8.25 5.45 -15.94
CA ILE A 269 7.12 5.07 -15.11
C ILE A 269 7.55 4.69 -13.67
N PHE A 270 8.76 4.16 -13.48
CA PHE A 270 9.29 3.81 -12.18
C PHE A 270 9.27 5.01 -11.22
N TRP A 271 9.58 6.21 -11.73
CA TRP A 271 9.64 7.43 -10.93
C TRP A 271 8.28 7.96 -10.47
N LEU A 272 7.20 7.40 -11.00
CA LEU A 272 5.83 7.67 -10.57
C LEU A 272 5.34 6.68 -9.50
N THR A 273 6.14 5.66 -9.17
CA THR A 273 5.85 4.73 -8.09
C THR A 273 6.31 5.29 -6.73
N ASN A 274 5.75 4.73 -5.67
CA ASN A 274 6.21 5.02 -4.31
C ASN A 274 7.55 4.36 -3.96
N ALA A 275 8.08 3.54 -4.87
CA ALA A 275 9.36 2.84 -4.71
C ALA A 275 10.58 3.72 -4.95
N CYS A 276 10.41 4.92 -5.50
CA CYS A 276 11.52 5.84 -5.71
C CYS A 276 11.90 6.56 -4.41
N GLY A 277 12.50 5.84 -3.49
CA GLY A 277 13.15 6.41 -2.31
C GLY A 277 14.32 7.32 -2.70
N LYS A 278 15.36 7.34 -1.89
CA LYS A 278 16.63 7.97 -2.27
C LYS A 278 17.26 7.13 -3.39
N PRO A 279 17.21 7.58 -4.66
CA PRO A 279 17.72 6.78 -5.77
C PRO A 279 19.24 6.70 -5.71
N SER A 280 19.79 5.58 -6.16
CA SER A 280 21.23 5.40 -6.30
C SER A 280 21.79 6.27 -7.43
N LYS A 281 20.98 6.53 -8.44
CA LYS A 281 21.31 7.37 -9.59
C LYS A 281 20.07 8.17 -10.01
N LEU A 282 20.23 9.49 -10.09
CA LEU A 282 19.18 10.37 -10.60
C LEU A 282 19.17 10.36 -12.13
N PRO A 283 17.99 10.51 -12.76
CA PRO A 283 17.91 10.81 -14.19
C PRO A 283 18.70 12.07 -14.53
N SER A 284 19.33 12.12 -15.71
CA SER A 284 20.15 13.26 -16.17
C SER A 284 19.38 14.58 -16.26
N SER A 285 18.06 14.50 -16.47
CA SER A 285 17.14 15.64 -16.53
C SER A 285 16.53 16.03 -15.19
N TRP A 286 16.93 15.37 -14.09
CA TRP A 286 16.40 15.68 -12.76
C TRP A 286 16.79 17.09 -12.32
N THR A 287 15.78 17.90 -12.02
CA THR A 287 15.94 19.25 -11.47
C THR A 287 15.53 19.28 -10.01
N GLY A 288 16.36 19.78 -9.15
CA GLY A 288 16.14 19.84 -7.71
C GLY A 288 17.16 19.04 -6.90
N GLY A 289 17.24 19.33 -5.62
CA GLY A 289 18.24 18.71 -4.74
C GLY A 289 17.86 17.28 -4.35
N VAL A 290 18.82 16.38 -4.30
CA VAL A 290 18.64 15.01 -3.79
C VAL A 290 18.14 14.99 -2.35
N THR A 291 18.45 15.99 -1.56
CA THR A 291 18.02 16.18 -0.18
C THR A 291 16.51 16.37 -0.01
N CYS A 292 15.81 16.65 -1.10
CA CYS A 292 14.37 16.87 -1.07
C CYS A 292 13.55 15.58 -1.18
N ILE A 293 14.13 14.43 -1.56
CA ILE A 293 13.46 13.14 -1.60
C ILE A 293 13.45 12.55 -0.19
N SER A 294 12.25 12.35 0.35
CA SER A 294 12.06 11.78 1.68
C SER A 294 11.77 10.29 1.60
N ASP A 295 12.62 9.46 2.21
CA ASP A 295 12.39 8.02 2.34
C ASP A 295 11.12 7.71 3.16
N GLU A 296 10.68 8.61 4.03
CA GLU A 296 9.46 8.44 4.81
C GLU A 296 8.19 8.39 3.96
N LYS A 297 8.23 9.03 2.78
CA LYS A 297 7.09 9.15 1.88
C LYS A 297 7.20 8.29 0.63
N THR A 298 8.27 7.54 0.49
CA THR A 298 8.58 6.73 -0.70
C THR A 298 8.89 5.29 -0.30
N SER A 299 7.92 4.58 0.24
CA SER A 299 8.03 3.16 0.55
C SER A 299 6.88 2.39 -0.10
N VAL A 300 7.15 1.15 -0.46
CA VAL A 300 6.19 0.24 -1.08
C VAL A 300 6.10 -1.02 -0.23
N GLY A 301 4.89 -1.43 0.12
CA GLY A 301 4.70 -2.61 0.93
C GLY A 301 5.51 -2.54 2.24
N MET A 302 6.30 -3.58 2.49
CA MET A 302 7.28 -3.65 3.57
C MET A 302 8.72 -3.38 3.08
N ASP A 303 8.90 -2.84 1.87
CA ASP A 303 10.22 -2.80 1.18
C ASP A 303 11.14 -1.66 1.66
N ARG A 304 11.12 -1.37 2.97
CA ARG A 304 12.09 -0.52 3.66
C ARG A 304 12.89 -1.36 4.65
N THR A 305 14.19 -1.10 4.71
CA THR A 305 15.11 -1.79 5.60
C THR A 305 14.64 -1.79 7.06
N ASP A 306 14.21 -0.62 7.57
CA ASP A 306 13.74 -0.47 8.94
C ASP A 306 12.42 -1.19 9.20
N ASP A 307 11.50 -1.17 8.23
CA ASP A 307 10.21 -1.83 8.36
C ASP A 307 10.38 -3.35 8.42
N ILE A 308 11.25 -3.91 7.56
CA ILE A 308 11.58 -5.34 7.60
C ILE A 308 12.21 -5.73 8.94
N LYS A 309 13.23 -5.00 9.39
CA LYS A 309 13.93 -5.30 10.66
C LYS A 309 12.98 -5.25 11.86
N LYS A 310 12.14 -4.22 11.93
CA LYS A 310 11.11 -4.08 12.97
C LYS A 310 10.09 -5.20 12.88
N GLY A 311 9.63 -5.54 11.65
CA GLY A 311 8.70 -6.63 11.43
C GLY A 311 9.23 -7.97 11.92
N ILE A 312 10.50 -8.31 11.59
CA ILE A 312 11.16 -9.53 12.06
C ILE A 312 11.20 -9.58 13.59
N TYR A 313 11.61 -8.49 14.24
CA TYR A 313 11.68 -8.42 15.70
C TYR A 313 10.31 -8.63 16.35
N GLN A 314 9.25 -7.98 15.81
CA GLN A 314 7.92 -8.14 16.37
C GLN A 314 7.37 -9.55 16.18
N VAL A 315 7.58 -10.16 15.03
CA VAL A 315 7.17 -11.56 14.79
C VAL A 315 7.87 -12.52 15.74
N LEU A 316 9.18 -12.35 15.97
CA LEU A 316 9.93 -13.14 16.94
C LEU A 316 9.34 -12.98 18.35
N LYS A 317 9.06 -11.74 18.77
CA LYS A 317 8.43 -11.44 20.06
C LYS A 317 7.06 -12.09 20.19
N LEU A 318 6.20 -11.94 19.18
CA LEU A 318 4.87 -12.56 19.16
C LEU A 318 4.95 -14.10 19.27
N GLY A 319 5.91 -14.70 18.58
CA GLY A 319 6.15 -16.15 18.65
C GLY A 319 6.62 -16.59 20.01
N ALA A 320 7.59 -15.86 20.60
CA ALA A 320 8.13 -16.15 21.92
C ALA A 320 7.07 -16.07 23.04
N GLU A 321 6.12 -15.13 22.92
CA GLU A 321 5.05 -14.98 23.89
C GLU A 321 3.86 -15.94 23.61
N GLY A 322 3.45 -16.08 22.34
CA GLY A 322 2.20 -16.77 21.98
C GLY A 322 2.35 -18.28 21.79
N LYS A 323 3.52 -18.77 21.35
CA LYS A 323 3.72 -20.20 21.09
C LYS A 323 4.20 -20.98 22.29
N LEU A 324 4.87 -20.33 23.25
CA LEU A 324 5.42 -20.97 24.45
C LEU A 324 4.45 -21.02 25.62
N GLU A 325 3.38 -20.25 25.59
CA GLU A 325 2.38 -20.28 26.64
C GLU A 325 1.54 -21.56 26.51
N GLU A 326 1.21 -22.20 27.64
CA GLU A 326 0.19 -23.26 27.71
C GLU A 326 -1.18 -22.66 27.35
N SER A 327 -1.41 -22.52 26.07
CA SER A 327 -2.60 -21.94 25.49
C SER A 327 -3.47 -23.02 24.87
N ASN A 328 -4.78 -22.87 25.01
CA ASN A 328 -5.72 -23.68 24.25
C ASN A 328 -5.83 -23.24 22.77
N TRP A 329 -5.00 -22.29 22.33
CA TRP A 329 -4.95 -21.75 20.99
C TRP A 329 -3.75 -22.27 20.22
N ASP A 330 -3.97 -22.72 18.99
CA ASP A 330 -2.90 -23.01 18.05
C ASP A 330 -2.47 -21.65 17.41
N CYS A 331 -1.39 -21.08 17.95
CA CYS A 331 -0.91 -19.74 17.59
C CYS A 331 0.07 -19.78 16.43
N LYS A 332 -0.21 -19.00 15.40
CA LYS A 332 0.65 -18.72 14.25
C LYS A 332 1.09 -17.27 14.25
N VAL A 333 2.29 -17.01 13.72
CA VAL A 333 2.84 -15.64 13.67
C VAL A 333 3.44 -15.34 12.30
N GLY A 334 3.40 -14.07 11.89
CA GLY A 334 3.97 -13.68 10.62
C GLY A 334 3.85 -12.21 10.27
N ILE A 335 4.22 -11.87 9.05
CA ILE A 335 4.13 -10.50 8.52
C ILE A 335 3.06 -10.46 7.43
N LEU A 336 2.28 -9.37 7.44
CA LEU A 336 1.30 -9.04 6.42
C LEU A 336 1.74 -7.79 5.66
N SER A 337 1.64 -7.82 4.33
CA SER A 337 1.85 -6.66 3.47
C SER A 337 0.92 -6.71 2.25
N ASN A 338 0.83 -5.60 1.51
CA ASN A 338 0.07 -5.56 0.25
C ASN A 338 0.85 -6.19 -0.90
N ILE A 339 2.17 -5.96 -1.00
CA ILE A 339 3.00 -6.52 -2.05
C ILE A 339 4.31 -7.09 -1.50
N HIS A 340 4.90 -8.02 -2.26
CA HIS A 340 6.19 -8.63 -1.96
C HIS A 340 7.33 -7.60 -2.00
N PRO A 341 8.26 -7.62 -1.02
CA PRO A 341 9.37 -6.67 -0.96
C PRO A 341 10.48 -7.01 -1.96
N ALA A 342 10.29 -6.69 -3.23
CA ALA A 342 11.17 -7.10 -4.32
C ALA A 342 12.63 -6.60 -4.17
N ARG A 343 12.85 -5.44 -3.55
CA ARG A 343 14.20 -4.87 -3.38
C ARG A 343 14.99 -5.49 -2.24
N HIS A 344 14.33 -5.84 -1.15
CA HIS A 344 15.01 -6.24 0.10
C HIS A 344 14.76 -7.69 0.52
N PHE A 345 13.87 -8.43 -0.15
CA PHE A 345 13.56 -9.81 0.22
C PHE A 345 14.80 -10.70 0.30
N ASN A 346 15.61 -10.70 -0.77
CA ASN A 346 16.78 -11.58 -0.88
C ASN A 346 17.84 -11.31 0.20
N VAL A 347 17.94 -10.08 0.68
CA VAL A 347 18.96 -9.68 1.67
C VAL A 347 18.46 -9.89 3.10
N TYR A 348 17.20 -9.59 3.39
CA TYR A 348 16.70 -9.53 4.77
C TYR A 348 15.79 -10.69 5.17
N LEU A 349 14.91 -11.14 4.27
CA LEU A 349 13.91 -12.16 4.61
C LEU A 349 14.33 -13.57 4.16
N LYS A 350 14.84 -13.72 2.95
CA LYS A 350 15.22 -15.02 2.39
C LYS A 350 16.23 -15.80 3.26
N PRO A 351 17.25 -15.17 3.88
CA PRO A 351 18.21 -15.90 4.73
C PRO A 351 17.60 -16.48 6.00
N ILE A 352 16.48 -15.90 6.48
CA ILE A 352 15.87 -16.25 7.76
C ILE A 352 14.46 -16.82 7.65
N LYS A 353 13.85 -16.83 6.46
CA LYS A 353 12.46 -17.26 6.28
C LYS A 353 12.20 -18.70 6.77
N ASP A 354 13.23 -19.55 6.68
CA ASP A 354 13.18 -20.96 7.08
C ASP A 354 13.75 -21.21 8.49
N LEU A 355 14.10 -20.15 9.21
CA LEU A 355 14.68 -20.27 10.55
C LEU A 355 13.68 -20.95 11.51
N ILE A 356 14.21 -21.90 12.28
CA ILE A 356 13.53 -22.59 13.36
C ILE A 356 14.23 -22.23 14.66
N TRP A 357 13.47 -22.03 15.73
CA TRP A 357 13.99 -21.66 17.03
C TRP A 357 13.28 -22.40 18.17
N THR A 358 13.95 -22.50 19.30
CA THR A 358 13.40 -22.99 20.57
C THR A 358 13.88 -22.12 21.71
N ILE A 359 13.26 -22.24 22.89
CA ILE A 359 13.73 -21.64 24.13
C ILE A 359 14.08 -22.78 25.10
N SER A 360 15.30 -22.74 25.62
CA SER A 360 15.73 -23.56 26.73
C SER A 360 15.86 -22.70 27.97
N SER A 361 15.40 -23.23 29.11
CA SER A 361 15.69 -22.66 30.44
C SER A 361 17.07 -23.08 31.00
N ASP A 362 17.69 -24.07 30.35
CA ASP A 362 19.01 -24.54 30.72
C ASP A 362 20.07 -23.53 30.27
N LYS A 363 20.81 -22.98 31.25
CA LYS A 363 21.86 -21.97 31.01
C LYS A 363 23.16 -22.56 30.53
N ASP A 364 23.33 -23.88 30.66
CA ASP A 364 24.57 -24.60 30.32
C ASP A 364 24.56 -25.17 28.91
N VAL A 365 23.45 -24.95 28.15
CA VAL A 365 23.38 -25.35 26.75
C VAL A 365 24.24 -24.44 25.88
N ASN A 366 25.35 -24.99 25.39
CA ASN A 366 26.27 -24.27 24.48
C ASN A 366 26.13 -24.65 23.02
N PHE A 367 25.60 -25.85 22.74
CA PHE A 367 25.44 -26.36 21.37
C PHE A 367 24.08 -27.02 21.17
N ALA A 368 23.58 -27.01 19.93
CA ALA A 368 22.29 -27.61 19.57
C ALA A 368 22.22 -29.11 19.99
N LYS A 369 23.33 -29.84 19.96
CA LYS A 369 23.42 -31.24 20.41
C LYS A 369 23.14 -31.44 21.91
N ASP A 370 23.29 -30.37 22.72
CA ASP A 370 23.11 -30.42 24.17
C ASP A 370 21.65 -30.04 24.55
N LEU A 371 20.83 -29.68 23.55
CA LEU A 371 19.39 -29.42 23.77
C LEU A 371 18.64 -30.72 24.02
N ASP A 372 17.67 -30.65 24.92
CA ASP A 372 16.71 -31.74 25.12
C ASP A 372 15.96 -31.97 23.80
N PRO A 373 15.98 -33.21 23.23
CA PRO A 373 15.25 -33.54 21.99
C PRO A 373 13.75 -33.32 22.06
N GLU A 374 13.17 -33.33 23.25
CA GLU A 374 11.72 -33.12 23.47
C GLU A 374 11.32 -31.63 23.44
N LEU A 375 12.29 -30.69 23.39
CA LEU A 375 11.97 -29.27 23.30
C LEU A 375 11.22 -28.94 22.03
N PRO A 376 10.08 -28.22 22.12
CA PRO A 376 9.31 -27.84 20.94
C PRO A 376 10.09 -26.87 20.05
N MET A 377 10.03 -27.08 18.76
CA MET A 377 10.66 -26.24 17.75
C MET A 377 9.61 -25.43 17.03
N TYR A 378 9.89 -24.16 16.82
CA TYR A 378 8.95 -23.20 16.25
C TYR A 378 9.52 -22.55 15.00
N ASN A 379 8.66 -22.32 14.00
CA ASN A 379 9.02 -21.48 12.85
C ASN A 379 9.14 -20.03 13.28
N LEU A 380 10.16 -19.31 12.78
CA LEU A 380 10.22 -17.85 12.93
C LEU A 380 9.01 -17.20 12.26
N PHE A 381 8.71 -17.59 11.02
CA PHE A 381 7.51 -17.19 10.31
C PHE A 381 6.64 -18.40 9.99
N ASP A 382 5.37 -18.40 10.41
CA ASP A 382 4.37 -19.32 9.87
C ASP A 382 3.84 -18.79 8.53
N GLY A 383 3.91 -17.48 8.29
CA GLY A 383 3.63 -16.84 7.02
C GLY A 383 4.28 -15.47 6.84
N ILE A 384 4.78 -15.22 5.64
CA ILE A 384 5.04 -13.88 5.09
C ILE A 384 4.01 -13.73 3.98
N ILE A 385 2.95 -12.97 4.26
CA ILE A 385 1.72 -12.98 3.48
C ILE A 385 1.57 -11.65 2.75
N THR A 386 1.48 -11.68 1.43
CA THR A 386 1.19 -10.53 0.58
C THR A 386 0.14 -10.89 -0.47
N PHE A 387 -0.42 -9.92 -1.16
CA PHE A 387 -1.33 -10.22 -2.27
C PHE A 387 -0.60 -10.74 -3.52
N THR A 388 0.69 -10.43 -3.68
CA THR A 388 1.43 -10.72 -4.93
C THR A 388 2.30 -11.95 -4.88
N ASP A 389 2.90 -12.27 -3.75
CA ASP A 389 3.74 -13.45 -3.55
C ASP A 389 3.79 -13.80 -2.06
N ASN A 390 3.63 -15.07 -1.76
CA ASN A 390 3.46 -15.54 -0.40
C ASN A 390 4.47 -16.62 -0.06
N TYR A 391 4.94 -16.58 1.18
CA TYR A 391 5.70 -17.64 1.79
C TYR A 391 4.95 -18.12 3.04
N ILE A 392 4.28 -19.28 2.96
CA ILE A 392 3.45 -19.82 4.03
C ILE A 392 3.91 -21.23 4.35
N ARG A 393 4.32 -21.47 5.60
CA ARG A 393 4.74 -22.76 6.13
C ARG A 393 3.61 -23.50 6.86
N ASP A 394 2.67 -22.75 7.41
CA ASP A 394 1.56 -23.32 8.15
C ASP A 394 0.43 -23.76 7.22
N LYS A 395 -0.06 -24.97 7.41
CA LYS A 395 -1.11 -25.55 6.56
C LYS A 395 -2.45 -24.82 6.71
N TRP A 396 -2.84 -24.45 7.92
CA TRP A 396 -4.12 -23.75 8.14
C TRP A 396 -4.12 -22.38 7.45
N LEU A 397 -3.03 -21.64 7.54
CA LEU A 397 -2.86 -20.38 6.82
C LEU A 397 -2.92 -20.60 5.30
N SER A 398 -2.19 -21.61 4.78
CA SER A 398 -2.17 -21.93 3.37
C SER A 398 -3.57 -22.30 2.85
N ASP A 399 -4.32 -23.15 3.55
CA ASP A 399 -5.66 -23.59 3.14
C ASP A 399 -6.69 -22.42 3.16
N ASN A 400 -6.49 -21.44 4.04
CA ASN A 400 -7.38 -20.29 4.16
C ASN A 400 -7.01 -19.11 3.27
N LEU A 401 -5.75 -19.02 2.84
CA LEU A 401 -5.27 -17.96 1.95
C LEU A 401 -5.11 -18.43 0.48
N ARG A 402 -5.52 -19.65 0.18
CA ARG A 402 -5.37 -20.28 -1.14
C ARG A 402 -5.95 -19.48 -2.30
N MET A 403 -6.97 -18.65 -2.05
CA MET A 403 -7.57 -17.79 -3.05
C MET A 403 -6.65 -16.67 -3.58
N ILE A 404 -5.64 -16.28 -2.79
CA ILE A 404 -4.64 -15.26 -3.17
C ILE A 404 -3.22 -15.82 -3.23
N THR A 405 -3.05 -17.12 -3.01
CA THR A 405 -1.75 -17.79 -3.10
C THR A 405 -1.74 -18.77 -4.27
N LYS A 406 -0.70 -18.74 -5.05
CA LYS A 406 -0.39 -19.79 -6.03
C LYS A 406 0.43 -20.89 -5.41
#